data_a26120fabebbca42b54a8f736341f094
#
_entry.id   a26120fabebbca42b54a8f736341f094
#
_cell.length_a   1.000
_cell.length_b   1.000
_cell.length_c   1.000
_cell.angle_alpha   90.00
_cell.angle_beta   90.00
_cell.angle_gamma   90.00
#
_symmetry.space_group_name_H-M   'P 1'
#
loop_
_entity.id
_entity.type
_entity.pdbx_description
1 polymer ?
#
loop_
_entity_poly.entity_id
_entity_poly.type
_entity_poly.pdbx_seq_one_letter_code
_entity_poly.pdbx_strand_id
1 'polypeptide(L)'
;MKNKPDKAKKSIIALVSCAAVVFLGIFLVSHLGFHRSVMASFSEWYMMLIDRDAIYSDTDEYRENLELRRVDNLKDQEIPAGVHMDIPYSFEHEYGMQVYYFNKDCLKENDTVLLYIPGGGYLNPPLKYHWKLINNLSQEAACTVIMPIYLKVPNYTADEAYKAMIDFYKDLSSREGINRIIIAGDSSGGGMSLVLSQMLRDDYPYLLQPEELILIAPWMDVSMDNEHICEYEPVDPMLDIYGAKEIGKMWAGERDVHDPMVSPIYGTFESLGHMTIFIGTRDMLCPDCLEFSDILNEKGIEHTLVVKEGLDHPYPLFPTPEAKEAQEMMVDIIKK
;
A
#
# COMPACT_ATOMS: atom_id res chain seq x y z
N MET A 1 61.69 -12.58 -23.56
CA MET A 1 61.22 -12.42 -22.17
C MET A 1 59.68 -12.45 -22.19
N LYS A 2 59.05 -13.56 -21.76
CA LYS A 2 57.57 -13.63 -21.63
C LYS A 2 57.18 -12.92 -20.34
N ASN A 3 56.53 -11.78 -20.44
CA ASN A 3 55.94 -11.09 -19.30
C ASN A 3 54.97 -12.04 -18.57
N LYS A 4 55.30 -12.50 -17.38
CA LYS A 4 54.38 -13.17 -16.49
C LYS A 4 53.28 -12.17 -16.12
N PRO A 5 52.02 -12.46 -16.35
CA PRO A 5 50.94 -11.55 -15.95
C PRO A 5 51.02 -11.36 -14.43
N ASP A 6 51.02 -10.10 -14.02
CA ASP A 6 51.09 -9.64 -12.63
C ASP A 6 50.02 -10.41 -11.80
N LYS A 7 50.44 -10.97 -10.65
CA LYS A 7 49.55 -11.72 -9.75
C LYS A 7 48.30 -10.90 -9.39
N ALA A 8 48.42 -9.59 -9.27
CA ALA A 8 47.31 -8.67 -9.03
C ALA A 8 46.28 -8.72 -10.16
N LYS A 9 46.73 -8.72 -11.44
CA LYS A 9 45.80 -8.83 -12.58
C LYS A 9 45.05 -10.16 -12.61
N LYS A 10 45.70 -11.26 -12.26
CA LYS A 10 45.03 -12.58 -12.18
C LYS A 10 44.00 -12.62 -11.04
N SER A 11 44.30 -12.04 -9.88
CA SER A 11 43.36 -11.96 -8.76
C SER A 11 42.18 -11.08 -9.08
N ILE A 12 42.34 -9.96 -9.76
CA ILE A 12 41.23 -9.08 -10.20
C ILE A 12 40.35 -9.80 -11.23
N ILE A 13 40.95 -10.48 -12.21
CA ILE A 13 40.18 -11.24 -13.21
C ILE A 13 39.35 -12.34 -12.52
N ALA A 14 39.97 -13.09 -11.58
CA ALA A 14 39.27 -14.13 -10.84
C ALA A 14 38.07 -13.53 -10.03
N LEU A 15 38.27 -12.41 -9.35
CA LEU A 15 37.23 -11.73 -8.59
C LEU A 15 36.07 -11.26 -9.50
N VAL A 16 36.40 -10.62 -10.62
CA VAL A 16 35.41 -10.17 -11.61
C VAL A 16 34.66 -11.36 -12.20
N SER A 17 35.34 -12.48 -12.51
CA SER A 17 34.70 -13.68 -13.02
C SER A 17 33.75 -14.31 -11.99
N CYS A 18 34.16 -14.40 -10.72
CA CYS A 18 33.27 -14.88 -9.65
C CYS A 18 32.06 -13.97 -9.48
N ALA A 19 32.22 -12.66 -9.48
CA ALA A 19 31.13 -11.70 -9.38
C ALA A 19 30.16 -11.84 -10.57
N ALA A 20 30.67 -12.01 -11.79
CA ALA A 20 29.86 -12.24 -12.99
C ALA A 20 29.05 -13.53 -12.92
N VAL A 21 29.65 -14.63 -12.42
CA VAL A 21 28.94 -15.91 -12.23
C VAL A 21 27.83 -15.78 -11.17
N VAL A 22 28.11 -15.12 -10.05
CA VAL A 22 27.10 -14.87 -9.00
C VAL A 22 25.97 -14.01 -9.55
N PHE A 23 26.29 -12.91 -10.25
CA PHE A 23 25.27 -12.04 -10.86
C PHE A 23 24.42 -12.81 -11.89
N LEU A 24 25.05 -13.62 -12.75
CA LEU A 24 24.33 -14.46 -13.71
C LEU A 24 23.40 -15.47 -13.00
N GLY A 25 23.87 -16.06 -11.89
CA GLY A 25 23.05 -16.94 -11.06
C GLY A 25 21.83 -16.23 -10.51
N ILE A 26 22.02 -15.04 -9.91
CA ILE A 26 20.93 -14.21 -9.41
C ILE A 26 19.97 -13.83 -10.54
N PHE A 27 20.49 -13.41 -11.70
CA PHE A 27 19.68 -13.06 -12.86
C PHE A 27 18.82 -14.23 -13.33
N LEU A 28 19.41 -15.42 -13.47
CA LEU A 28 18.67 -16.61 -13.90
C LEU A 28 17.59 -17.02 -12.89
N VAL A 29 17.90 -17.00 -11.60
CA VAL A 29 16.92 -17.31 -10.54
C VAL A 29 15.79 -16.30 -10.54
N SER A 30 16.10 -14.99 -10.62
CA SER A 30 15.09 -13.94 -10.63
C SER A 30 14.16 -14.05 -11.85
N HIS A 31 14.73 -14.19 -13.07
CA HIS A 31 13.96 -14.19 -14.32
C HIS A 31 13.31 -15.52 -14.67
N LEU A 32 14.00 -16.65 -14.44
CA LEU A 32 13.50 -17.97 -14.81
C LEU A 32 12.82 -18.71 -13.66
N GLY A 33 13.19 -18.39 -12.40
CA GLY A 33 12.61 -19.03 -11.23
C GLY A 33 11.45 -18.25 -10.62
N PHE A 34 11.55 -16.92 -10.59
CA PHE A 34 10.55 -16.04 -9.95
C PHE A 34 9.84 -15.11 -10.94
N HIS A 35 10.17 -15.13 -12.22
CA HIS A 35 9.56 -14.27 -13.26
C HIS A 35 9.56 -12.77 -12.93
N ARG A 36 10.60 -12.29 -12.26
CA ARG A 36 10.73 -10.90 -11.81
C ARG A 36 12.12 -10.31 -12.06
N SER A 37 12.25 -9.00 -11.86
CA SER A 37 13.54 -8.32 -11.99
C SER A 37 14.51 -8.71 -10.88
N VAL A 38 15.82 -8.52 -11.14
CA VAL A 38 16.85 -8.66 -10.11
C VAL A 38 16.64 -7.68 -8.96
N MET A 39 16.15 -6.47 -9.26
CA MET A 39 15.86 -5.47 -8.22
C MET A 39 14.75 -5.92 -7.28
N ALA A 40 13.70 -6.55 -7.79
CA ALA A 40 12.64 -7.14 -6.96
C ALA A 40 13.19 -8.22 -6.02
N SER A 41 14.07 -9.09 -6.52
CA SER A 41 14.74 -10.08 -5.67
C SER A 41 15.62 -9.47 -4.59
N PHE A 42 16.33 -8.39 -4.88
CA PHE A 42 17.10 -7.66 -3.86
C PHE A 42 16.20 -6.94 -2.84
N SER A 43 15.08 -6.40 -3.27
CA SER A 43 14.09 -5.79 -2.37
C SER A 43 13.56 -6.81 -1.37
N GLU A 44 13.13 -7.98 -1.85
CA GLU A 44 12.67 -9.08 -0.99
C GLU A 44 13.76 -9.56 -0.02
N TRP A 45 14.99 -9.80 -0.49
CA TRP A 45 16.09 -10.20 0.39
C TRP A 45 16.40 -9.16 1.46
N TYR A 46 16.28 -7.87 1.12
CA TYR A 46 16.44 -6.81 2.11
C TYR A 46 15.32 -6.87 3.17
N MET A 47 14.08 -7.11 2.78
CA MET A 47 12.97 -7.26 3.71
C MET A 47 13.09 -8.50 4.60
N MET A 48 13.58 -9.61 4.06
CA MET A 48 13.89 -10.82 4.85
C MET A 48 14.96 -10.63 5.94
N LEU A 49 15.75 -9.56 5.88
CA LEU A 49 16.69 -9.20 6.94
C LEU A 49 16.03 -8.44 8.11
N ILE A 50 14.79 -8.01 7.95
CA ILE A 50 14.01 -7.38 9.01
C ILE A 50 13.43 -8.48 9.88
N ASP A 51 13.64 -8.38 11.19
CA ASP A 51 13.08 -9.33 12.14
C ASP A 51 11.57 -9.15 12.25
N ARG A 52 10.82 -10.05 11.64
CA ARG A 52 9.35 -10.04 11.66
C ARG A 52 8.81 -10.49 13.03
N ASP A 53 9.49 -11.40 13.69
CA ASP A 53 9.05 -11.95 14.97
C ASP A 53 9.00 -10.87 16.06
N ALA A 54 9.87 -9.86 15.96
CA ALA A 54 9.83 -8.69 16.84
C ALA A 54 8.59 -7.81 16.64
N ILE A 55 7.92 -7.95 15.49
CA ILE A 55 6.77 -7.12 15.11
C ILE A 55 5.45 -7.86 15.31
N TYR A 56 5.42 -9.18 15.14
CA TYR A 56 4.19 -9.95 14.94
C TYR A 56 4.06 -11.21 15.83
N SER A 57 4.96 -11.49 16.76
CA SER A 57 4.83 -12.65 17.66
C SER A 57 4.35 -12.24 19.06
N ASP A 58 3.69 -13.16 19.79
CA ASP A 58 3.24 -12.91 21.19
C ASP A 58 4.45 -12.88 22.16
N THR A 59 5.30 -11.88 21.99
CA THR A 59 6.50 -11.64 22.79
C THR A 59 6.37 -10.37 23.63
N ASP A 60 7.21 -10.25 24.65
CA ASP A 60 7.31 -9.00 25.40
C ASP A 60 7.77 -7.84 24.49
N GLU A 61 8.60 -8.13 23.48
CA GLU A 61 9.06 -7.16 22.49
C GLU A 61 7.90 -6.62 21.63
N TYR A 62 6.98 -7.49 21.20
CA TYR A 62 5.75 -7.06 20.49
C TYR A 62 4.90 -6.12 21.35
N ARG A 63 4.72 -6.45 22.65
CA ARG A 63 3.96 -5.59 23.57
C ARG A 63 4.63 -4.24 23.81
N GLU A 64 5.96 -4.22 23.92
CA GLU A 64 6.73 -2.97 24.00
C GLU A 64 6.57 -2.15 22.71
N ASN A 65 6.61 -2.78 21.54
CA ASN A 65 6.38 -2.13 20.25
C ASN A 65 4.98 -1.54 20.14
N LEU A 66 3.94 -2.23 20.63
CA LEU A 66 2.57 -1.68 20.66
C LEU A 66 2.49 -0.42 21.54
N GLU A 67 3.13 -0.40 22.71
CA GLU A 67 3.16 0.79 23.57
C GLU A 67 3.96 1.93 22.94
N LEU A 68 5.04 1.64 22.23
CA LEU A 68 5.73 2.65 21.42
C LEU A 68 4.82 3.23 20.34
N ARG A 69 4.06 2.38 19.62
CA ARG A 69 3.09 2.83 18.62
C ARG A 69 1.98 3.67 19.24
N ARG A 70 1.51 3.34 20.44
CA ARG A 70 0.55 4.16 21.18
C ARG A 70 1.01 5.59 21.36
N VAL A 71 2.30 5.80 21.64
CA VAL A 71 2.88 7.14 21.80
C VAL A 71 3.17 7.80 20.46
N ASP A 72 3.68 7.05 19.49
CA ASP A 72 4.11 7.60 18.20
C ASP A 72 2.92 7.98 17.29
N ASN A 73 1.82 7.25 17.38
CA ASN A 73 0.60 7.56 16.61
C ASN A 73 -0.12 8.85 17.06
N LEU A 74 0.26 9.40 18.21
CA LEU A 74 -0.24 10.69 18.68
C LEU A 74 0.64 11.87 18.25
N LYS A 75 1.78 11.61 17.62
CA LYS A 75 2.71 12.63 17.12
C LYS A 75 2.46 12.90 15.64
N ASP A 76 2.78 14.10 15.22
CA ASP A 76 2.85 14.41 13.80
C ASP A 76 3.89 13.52 13.10
N GLN A 77 3.51 13.02 11.96
CA GLN A 77 4.39 12.24 11.11
C GLN A 77 5.13 13.17 10.15
N GLU A 78 6.44 13.15 10.19
CA GLU A 78 7.27 13.94 9.29
C GLU A 78 7.68 13.12 8.06
N ILE A 79 7.94 13.81 6.94
CA ILE A 79 8.54 13.16 5.78
C ILE A 79 9.92 12.62 6.18
N PRO A 80 10.18 11.32 6.01
CA PRO A 80 11.42 10.71 6.50
C PRO A 80 12.67 11.36 5.91
N ALA A 81 13.71 11.50 6.72
CA ALA A 81 15.01 12.02 6.28
C ALA A 81 15.51 11.23 5.05
N GLY A 82 15.97 11.95 4.01
CA GLY A 82 16.43 11.37 2.75
C GLY A 82 15.32 11.09 1.70
N VAL A 83 14.09 11.41 2.00
CA VAL A 83 13.04 11.53 0.97
C VAL A 83 13.02 12.97 0.47
N HIS A 84 13.27 13.13 -0.82
CA HIS A 84 13.15 14.44 -1.48
C HIS A 84 11.76 14.55 -2.11
N MET A 85 11.11 15.68 -1.89
CA MET A 85 9.84 16.03 -2.52
C MET A 85 10.10 17.08 -3.58
N ASP A 86 9.75 16.75 -4.84
CA ASP A 86 9.93 17.66 -6.00
C ASP A 86 8.75 18.60 -6.17
N ILE A 87 7.67 18.35 -5.43
CA ILE A 87 6.42 19.09 -5.45
C ILE A 87 6.20 19.84 -4.14
N PRO A 88 5.51 21.00 -4.15
CA PRO A 88 5.16 21.72 -2.94
C PRO A 88 4.20 20.89 -2.08
N TYR A 89 4.37 20.95 -0.78
CA TYR A 89 3.49 20.29 0.18
C TYR A 89 3.25 21.13 1.42
N SER A 90 2.15 20.87 2.10
CA SER A 90 1.80 21.39 3.43
C SER A 90 0.98 20.36 4.17
N PHE A 91 0.78 20.51 5.46
CA PHE A 91 -0.21 19.72 6.19
C PHE A 91 -1.03 20.61 7.11
N GLU A 92 -2.19 20.13 7.47
CA GLU A 92 -3.13 20.73 8.40
C GLU A 92 -3.67 19.67 9.36
N HIS A 93 -4.18 20.07 10.53
CA HIS A 93 -4.86 19.13 11.42
C HIS A 93 -6.37 19.27 11.21
N GLU A 94 -6.97 18.22 10.68
CA GLU A 94 -8.39 18.19 10.34
C GLU A 94 -9.04 16.93 10.92
N TYR A 95 -10.17 17.08 11.59
CA TYR A 95 -10.96 15.97 12.15
C TYR A 95 -10.15 15.01 13.04
N GLY A 96 -9.14 15.52 13.76
CA GLY A 96 -8.24 14.72 14.61
C GLY A 96 -7.12 14.01 13.84
N MET A 97 -6.99 14.21 12.55
CA MET A 97 -5.94 13.67 11.69
C MET A 97 -4.98 14.77 11.25
N GLN A 98 -3.72 14.41 11.03
CA GLN A 98 -2.79 15.20 10.23
C GLN A 98 -3.04 14.91 8.77
N VAL A 99 -3.39 15.90 7.98
CA VAL A 99 -3.72 15.75 6.55
C VAL A 99 -2.68 16.47 5.71
N TYR A 100 -1.97 15.73 4.89
CA TYR A 100 -1.01 16.28 3.94
C TYR A 100 -1.67 16.64 2.62
N TYR A 101 -1.25 17.75 2.07
CA TYR A 101 -1.67 18.28 0.78
C TYR A 101 -0.46 18.48 -0.11
N PHE A 102 -0.42 17.80 -1.23
CA PHE A 102 0.65 17.89 -2.21
C PHE A 102 0.13 18.58 -3.46
N ASN A 103 0.93 19.54 -3.97
CA ASN A 103 0.67 20.22 -5.24
C ASN A 103 -0.71 20.90 -5.33
N LYS A 104 -1.14 21.57 -4.25
CA LYS A 104 -2.47 22.25 -4.18
C LYS A 104 -2.75 23.18 -5.35
N ASP A 105 -1.72 23.76 -5.95
CA ASP A 105 -1.88 24.69 -7.06
C ASP A 105 -2.40 24.02 -8.34
N CYS A 106 -2.28 22.70 -8.47
CA CYS A 106 -2.86 21.95 -9.58
C CYS A 106 -4.39 22.04 -9.64
N LEU A 107 -5.08 22.26 -8.52
CA LEU A 107 -6.55 22.45 -8.50
C LEU A 107 -7.01 23.70 -9.29
N LYS A 108 -6.11 24.60 -9.64
CA LYS A 108 -6.42 25.75 -10.50
C LYS A 108 -6.55 25.37 -11.98
N GLU A 109 -5.95 24.25 -12.38
CA GLU A 109 -5.84 23.79 -13.76
C GLU A 109 -6.50 22.42 -13.98
N ASN A 110 -6.59 21.62 -12.91
CA ASN A 110 -7.12 20.26 -12.89
C ASN A 110 -7.99 20.08 -11.65
N ASP A 111 -9.27 19.83 -11.83
CA ASP A 111 -10.27 19.69 -10.78
C ASP A 111 -10.26 18.31 -10.07
N THR A 112 -9.26 17.49 -10.38
CA THR A 112 -9.09 16.13 -9.86
C THR A 112 -8.24 16.12 -8.58
N VAL A 113 -8.74 15.41 -7.57
CA VAL A 113 -8.02 15.08 -6.34
C VAL A 113 -7.80 13.59 -6.26
N LEU A 114 -6.56 13.19 -5.98
CA LEU A 114 -6.22 11.86 -5.54
C LEU A 114 -6.21 11.83 -3.99
N LEU A 115 -7.21 11.21 -3.37
CA LEU A 115 -7.20 10.91 -1.95
C LEU A 115 -6.45 9.60 -1.74
N TYR A 116 -5.22 9.68 -1.25
CA TYR A 116 -4.37 8.51 -1.01
C TYR A 116 -4.39 8.12 0.46
N ILE A 117 -4.85 6.91 0.78
CA ILE A 117 -4.90 6.36 2.13
C ILE A 117 -3.72 5.39 2.30
N PRO A 118 -2.70 5.75 3.09
CA PRO A 118 -1.49 4.93 3.20
C PRO A 118 -1.71 3.66 4.00
N GLY A 119 -1.03 2.59 3.60
CA GLY A 119 -0.95 1.35 4.36
C GLY A 119 -0.11 1.48 5.64
N GLY A 120 0.02 0.37 6.33
CA GLY A 120 0.75 0.26 7.59
C GLY A 120 0.04 -0.65 8.60
N GLY A 121 -0.85 -1.54 8.12
CA GLY A 121 -1.58 -2.49 8.96
C GLY A 121 -2.45 -1.80 10.01
N TYR A 122 -3.05 -0.67 9.72
CA TYR A 122 -3.81 0.16 10.68
C TYR A 122 -3.03 0.59 11.94
N LEU A 123 -1.75 0.24 12.02
CA LEU A 123 -0.88 0.42 13.21
C LEU A 123 0.29 1.37 12.94
N ASN A 124 0.98 1.19 11.82
CA ASN A 124 2.23 1.88 11.54
C ASN A 124 2.02 3.20 10.75
N PRO A 125 2.95 4.16 10.89
CA PRO A 125 2.95 5.35 10.06
C PRO A 125 3.37 5.03 8.62
N PRO A 126 3.15 5.97 7.65
CA PRO A 126 3.60 5.81 6.29
C PRO A 126 5.11 5.60 6.19
N LEU A 127 5.54 4.62 5.41
CA LEU A 127 6.94 4.36 5.09
C LEU A 127 7.47 5.39 4.08
N LYS A 128 8.80 5.52 3.99
CA LYS A 128 9.47 6.39 2.99
C LYS A 128 8.99 6.16 1.54
N TYR A 129 8.48 4.97 1.24
CA TYR A 129 8.02 4.58 -0.08
C TYR A 129 6.68 5.19 -0.45
N HIS A 130 5.77 5.41 0.52
CA HIS A 130 4.50 6.12 0.30
C HIS A 130 4.76 7.56 -0.15
N TRP A 131 5.65 8.28 0.53
CA TRP A 131 6.03 9.65 0.17
C TRP A 131 6.60 9.75 -1.24
N LYS A 132 7.44 8.77 -1.63
CA LYS A 132 7.99 8.70 -2.99
C LYS A 132 6.92 8.42 -4.03
N LEU A 133 6.02 7.48 -3.75
CA LEU A 133 4.89 7.18 -4.63
C LEU A 133 4.03 8.42 -4.85
N ILE A 134 3.65 9.11 -3.78
CA ILE A 134 2.83 10.33 -3.84
C ILE A 134 3.54 11.42 -4.64
N ASN A 135 4.85 11.63 -4.41
CA ASN A 135 5.64 12.59 -5.19
C ASN A 135 5.57 12.26 -6.69
N ASN A 136 5.78 11.00 -7.04
CA ASN A 136 5.74 10.55 -8.44
C ASN A 136 4.35 10.70 -9.05
N LEU A 137 3.29 10.20 -8.38
CA LEU A 137 1.92 10.27 -8.90
C LEU A 137 1.46 11.72 -9.08
N SER A 138 1.69 12.58 -8.08
CA SER A 138 1.29 13.98 -8.16
C SER A 138 2.04 14.74 -9.27
N GLN A 139 3.33 14.47 -9.43
CA GLN A 139 4.16 15.12 -10.46
C GLN A 139 3.76 14.64 -11.86
N GLU A 140 3.71 13.32 -12.08
CA GLU A 140 3.47 12.73 -13.38
C GLU A 140 2.01 12.92 -13.85
N ALA A 141 1.04 12.85 -12.93
CA ALA A 141 -0.36 13.09 -13.25
C ALA A 141 -0.74 14.58 -13.23
N ALA A 142 0.13 15.47 -12.76
CA ALA A 142 -0.16 16.88 -12.55
C ALA A 142 -1.46 17.11 -11.77
N CYS A 143 -1.64 16.39 -10.67
CA CYS A 143 -2.83 16.45 -9.83
C CYS A 143 -2.49 16.80 -8.37
N THR A 144 -3.50 17.29 -7.65
CA THR A 144 -3.41 17.43 -6.19
C THR A 144 -3.58 16.07 -5.54
N VAL A 145 -2.63 15.69 -4.67
CA VAL A 145 -2.76 14.52 -3.81
C VAL A 145 -3.03 14.96 -2.39
N ILE A 146 -3.98 14.32 -1.74
CA ILE A 146 -4.30 14.53 -0.32
C ILE A 146 -4.07 13.20 0.40
N MET A 147 -3.25 13.22 1.45
CA MET A 147 -2.94 12.02 2.24
C MET A 147 -3.26 12.28 3.72
N PRO A 148 -4.40 11.78 4.22
CA PRO A 148 -4.69 11.77 5.63
C PRO A 148 -3.84 10.73 6.35
N ILE A 149 -3.21 11.13 7.45
CA ILE A 149 -2.62 10.22 8.43
C ILE A 149 -3.76 9.84 9.37
N TYR A 150 -4.52 8.84 8.98
CA TYR A 150 -5.75 8.44 9.67
C TYR A 150 -5.49 7.92 11.09
N LEU A 151 -6.53 7.88 11.91
CA LEU A 151 -6.50 7.39 13.28
C LEU A 151 -6.23 5.87 13.28
N LYS A 152 -5.30 5.41 14.12
CA LYS A 152 -4.77 4.05 14.11
C LYS A 152 -4.86 3.34 15.46
N VAL A 153 -4.86 2.02 15.42
CA VAL A 153 -4.65 1.21 16.62
C VAL A 153 -3.23 1.48 17.19
N PRO A 154 -2.99 1.25 18.47
CA PRO A 154 -3.93 0.81 19.50
C PRO A 154 -4.71 1.95 20.16
N ASN A 155 -4.65 3.17 19.63
CA ASN A 155 -5.30 4.36 20.21
C ASN A 155 -6.76 4.47 19.82
N TYR A 156 -7.11 4.03 18.60
CA TYR A 156 -8.43 4.19 17.98
C TYR A 156 -8.83 2.90 17.27
N THR A 157 -10.11 2.74 17.04
CA THR A 157 -10.71 1.61 16.31
C THR A 157 -11.20 2.07 14.94
N ALA A 158 -11.74 1.13 14.15
CA ALA A 158 -12.34 1.40 12.86
C ALA A 158 -13.45 2.47 12.95
N ASP A 159 -14.31 2.42 13.98
CA ASP A 159 -15.42 3.36 14.15
C ASP A 159 -14.96 4.82 14.23
N GLU A 160 -13.94 5.07 15.03
CA GLU A 160 -13.40 6.41 15.23
C GLU A 160 -12.67 6.90 13.98
N ALA A 161 -11.92 6.01 13.34
CA ALA A 161 -11.17 6.33 12.14
C ALA A 161 -12.11 6.63 10.95
N TYR A 162 -13.13 5.81 10.71
CA TYR A 162 -14.10 6.07 9.64
C TYR A 162 -14.93 7.31 9.91
N LYS A 163 -15.31 7.57 11.18
CA LYS A 163 -16.00 8.81 11.51
C LYS A 163 -15.16 10.03 11.12
N ALA A 164 -13.88 10.06 11.47
CA ALA A 164 -12.98 11.15 11.10
C ALA A 164 -12.83 11.27 9.57
N MET A 165 -12.65 10.14 8.88
CA MET A 165 -12.50 10.11 7.42
C MET A 165 -13.77 10.58 6.69
N ILE A 166 -14.95 10.18 7.15
CA ILE A 166 -16.23 10.64 6.57
C ILE A 166 -16.44 12.14 6.80
N ASP A 167 -16.18 12.64 8.01
CA ASP A 167 -16.31 14.05 8.30
C ASP A 167 -15.31 14.89 7.46
N PHE A 168 -14.10 14.39 7.27
CA PHE A 168 -13.12 14.97 6.35
C PHE A 168 -13.61 14.93 4.88
N TYR A 169 -14.15 13.78 4.42
CA TYR A 169 -14.60 13.62 3.04
C TYR A 169 -15.79 14.53 2.71
N LYS A 170 -16.72 14.74 3.64
CA LYS A 170 -17.82 15.70 3.48
C LYS A 170 -17.31 17.10 3.20
N ASP A 171 -16.33 17.53 3.96
CA ASP A 171 -15.69 18.83 3.74
C ASP A 171 -14.93 18.86 2.40
N LEU A 172 -14.11 17.85 2.13
CA LEU A 172 -13.35 17.72 0.89
C LEU A 172 -14.26 17.80 -0.35
N SER A 173 -15.35 17.04 -0.37
CA SER A 173 -16.28 16.99 -1.50
C SER A 173 -17.05 18.28 -1.74
N SER A 174 -17.05 19.20 -0.77
CA SER A 174 -17.69 20.51 -0.87
C SER A 174 -16.73 21.65 -1.23
N ARG A 175 -15.43 21.38 -1.29
CA ARG A 175 -14.41 22.41 -1.61
C ARG A 175 -14.51 22.86 -3.05
N GLU A 176 -14.50 24.18 -3.23
CA GLU A 176 -14.52 24.78 -4.58
C GLU A 176 -13.33 24.31 -5.42
N GLY A 177 -13.59 23.99 -6.67
CA GLY A 177 -12.58 23.54 -7.63
C GLY A 177 -12.33 22.02 -7.62
N ILE A 178 -13.02 21.25 -6.77
CA ILE A 178 -12.96 19.78 -6.78
C ILE A 178 -14.23 19.24 -7.44
N ASN A 179 -14.10 18.62 -8.62
CA ASN A 179 -15.21 18.00 -9.33
C ASN A 179 -14.99 16.49 -9.55
N ARG A 180 -13.77 15.99 -9.33
CA ARG A 180 -13.41 14.59 -9.46
C ARG A 180 -12.57 14.13 -8.28
N ILE A 181 -12.96 13.04 -7.64
CA ILE A 181 -12.18 12.39 -6.57
C ILE A 181 -11.85 10.97 -6.99
N ILE A 182 -10.58 10.63 -6.89
CA ILE A 182 -10.08 9.26 -6.99
C ILE A 182 -9.61 8.85 -5.60
N ILE A 183 -9.99 7.67 -5.14
CA ILE A 183 -9.46 7.13 -3.90
C ILE A 183 -8.43 6.06 -4.24
N ALA A 184 -7.24 6.17 -3.65
CA ALA A 184 -6.21 5.15 -3.74
C ALA A 184 -5.73 4.76 -2.36
N GLY A 185 -5.27 3.53 -2.21
CA GLY A 185 -4.63 3.08 -0.98
C GLY A 185 -3.96 1.74 -1.15
N ASP A 186 -2.99 1.50 -0.30
CA ASP A 186 -2.25 0.24 -0.27
C ASP A 186 -2.51 -0.52 1.04
N SER A 187 -2.49 -1.85 1.00
CA SER A 187 -2.59 -2.71 2.19
C SER A 187 -3.83 -2.34 3.03
N SER A 188 -3.69 -2.03 4.30
CA SER A 188 -4.76 -1.52 5.17
C SER A 188 -5.42 -0.25 4.63
N GLY A 189 -4.66 0.63 3.98
CA GLY A 189 -5.21 1.81 3.30
C GLY A 189 -6.08 1.44 2.10
N GLY A 190 -5.76 0.36 1.39
CA GLY A 190 -6.60 -0.22 0.33
C GLY A 190 -7.92 -0.76 0.87
N GLY A 191 -7.89 -1.51 1.98
CA GLY A 191 -9.09 -1.95 2.68
C GLY A 191 -9.95 -0.77 3.14
N MET A 192 -9.33 0.24 3.77
CA MET A 192 -10.02 1.47 4.19
C MET A 192 -10.63 2.22 3.00
N SER A 193 -9.96 2.26 1.86
CA SER A 193 -10.46 2.90 0.62
C SER A 193 -11.75 2.25 0.15
N LEU A 194 -11.82 0.93 0.20
CA LEU A 194 -13.01 0.18 -0.20
C LEU A 194 -14.18 0.38 0.78
N VAL A 195 -13.93 0.30 2.10
CA VAL A 195 -14.96 0.59 3.13
C VAL A 195 -15.47 2.02 2.99
N LEU A 196 -14.56 3.00 2.87
CA LEU A 196 -14.96 4.41 2.73
C LEU A 196 -15.88 4.59 1.53
N SER A 197 -15.57 3.95 0.40
CA SER A 197 -16.39 4.04 -0.81
C SER A 197 -17.76 3.37 -0.64
N GLN A 198 -17.84 2.24 0.06
CA GLN A 198 -19.11 1.60 0.41
C GLN A 198 -19.96 2.52 1.30
N MET A 199 -19.40 3.11 2.35
CA MET A 199 -20.09 4.04 3.23
C MET A 199 -20.58 5.30 2.49
N LEU A 200 -19.75 5.85 1.60
CA LEU A 200 -20.13 7.02 0.79
C LEU A 200 -21.33 6.73 -0.10
N ARG A 201 -21.35 5.58 -0.76
CA ARG A 201 -22.47 5.15 -1.61
C ARG A 201 -23.75 4.93 -0.78
N ASP A 202 -23.64 4.24 0.36
CA ASP A 202 -24.80 3.78 1.12
C ASP A 202 -25.41 4.89 1.98
N ASP A 203 -24.57 5.64 2.70
CA ASP A 203 -25.01 6.60 3.71
C ASP A 203 -24.94 8.07 3.22
N TYR A 204 -24.11 8.35 2.20
CA TYR A 204 -23.87 9.71 1.72
C TYR A 204 -23.93 9.84 0.18
N PRO A 205 -24.98 9.31 -0.49
CA PRO A 205 -25.08 9.30 -1.96
C PRO A 205 -25.20 10.71 -2.58
N TYR A 206 -25.43 11.72 -1.78
CA TYR A 206 -25.51 13.13 -2.20
C TYR A 206 -24.15 13.82 -2.28
N LEU A 207 -23.08 13.20 -1.75
CA LEU A 207 -21.71 13.69 -1.87
C LEU A 207 -21.14 13.30 -3.25
N LEU A 208 -20.07 13.99 -3.64
CA LEU A 208 -19.28 13.60 -4.80
C LEU A 208 -18.73 12.19 -4.57
N GLN A 209 -19.15 11.23 -5.41
CA GLN A 209 -18.71 9.84 -5.28
C GLN A 209 -17.34 9.65 -5.95
N PRO A 210 -16.47 8.77 -5.43
CA PRO A 210 -15.23 8.43 -6.10
C PRO A 210 -15.49 7.78 -7.46
N GLU A 211 -14.84 8.27 -8.52
CA GLU A 211 -15.00 7.69 -9.86
C GLU A 211 -14.10 6.46 -10.08
N GLU A 212 -12.93 6.47 -9.46
CA GLU A 212 -11.93 5.41 -9.58
C GLU A 212 -11.41 5.01 -8.19
N LEU A 213 -11.21 3.72 -8.00
CA LEU A 213 -10.57 3.14 -6.82
C LEU A 213 -9.28 2.43 -7.26
N ILE A 214 -8.14 2.90 -6.78
CA ILE A 214 -6.83 2.27 -7.03
C ILE A 214 -6.42 1.51 -5.77
N LEU A 215 -6.58 0.19 -5.80
CA LEU A 215 -6.39 -0.70 -4.67
C LEU A 215 -5.06 -1.45 -4.82
N ILE A 216 -4.08 -1.12 -4.00
CA ILE A 216 -2.74 -1.70 -4.07
C ILE A 216 -2.61 -2.76 -2.97
N ALA A 217 -2.59 -4.02 -3.34
CA ALA A 217 -2.53 -5.14 -2.40
C ALA A 217 -3.45 -4.93 -1.17
N PRO A 218 -4.76 -4.67 -1.39
CA PRO A 218 -5.65 -4.24 -0.33
C PRO A 218 -5.88 -5.33 0.72
N TRP A 219 -5.82 -4.96 2.00
CA TRP A 219 -6.20 -5.86 3.10
C TRP A 219 -7.71 -5.81 3.29
N MET A 220 -8.41 -6.79 2.74
CA MET A 220 -9.87 -6.80 2.61
C MET A 220 -10.58 -7.68 3.64
N ASP A 221 -9.86 -8.59 4.28
CA ASP A 221 -10.36 -9.45 5.36
C ASP A 221 -9.37 -9.45 6.54
N VAL A 222 -9.74 -8.76 7.63
CA VAL A 222 -8.89 -8.73 8.82
C VAL A 222 -8.99 -10.01 9.67
N SER A 223 -9.94 -10.89 9.38
CA SER A 223 -10.03 -12.21 10.02
C SER A 223 -8.89 -13.13 9.58
N MET A 224 -8.34 -12.91 8.38
CA MET A 224 -7.35 -13.78 7.75
C MET A 224 -7.81 -15.25 7.70
N ASP A 225 -9.09 -15.47 7.42
CA ASP A 225 -9.71 -16.80 7.48
C ASP A 225 -9.74 -17.53 6.13
N ASN A 226 -9.32 -16.87 5.03
CA ASN A 226 -9.17 -17.54 3.74
C ASN A 226 -8.15 -18.69 3.85
N GLU A 227 -8.59 -19.91 3.53
CA GLU A 227 -7.80 -21.14 3.73
C GLU A 227 -6.49 -21.18 2.93
N HIS A 228 -6.39 -20.40 1.85
CA HIS A 228 -5.20 -20.35 1.00
C HIS A 228 -4.11 -19.41 1.54
N ILE A 229 -4.40 -18.53 2.48
CA ILE A 229 -3.42 -17.56 3.02
C ILE A 229 -2.19 -18.29 3.61
N CYS A 230 -2.39 -19.44 4.25
CA CYS A 230 -1.29 -20.21 4.84
C CYS A 230 -0.25 -20.73 3.81
N GLU A 231 -0.61 -20.79 2.53
CA GLU A 231 0.32 -21.15 1.46
C GLU A 231 1.26 -20.00 1.07
N TYR A 232 0.80 -18.74 1.32
CA TYR A 232 1.52 -17.52 0.97
C TYR A 232 2.40 -17.00 2.13
N GLU A 233 2.03 -17.24 3.38
CA GLU A 233 2.79 -16.77 4.55
C GLU A 233 4.29 -17.15 4.51
N PRO A 234 4.70 -18.39 4.11
CA PRO A 234 6.13 -18.74 4.06
C PRO A 234 6.92 -18.00 2.98
N VAL A 235 6.23 -17.40 1.99
CA VAL A 235 6.87 -16.71 0.85
C VAL A 235 6.72 -15.20 0.90
N ASP A 236 5.87 -14.68 1.77
CA ASP A 236 5.75 -13.24 2.01
C ASP A 236 6.86 -12.77 2.96
N PRO A 237 7.72 -11.82 2.56
CA PRO A 237 8.81 -11.35 3.40
C PRO A 237 8.39 -10.33 4.45
N MET A 238 7.13 -9.84 4.42
CA MET A 238 6.68 -8.70 5.20
C MET A 238 5.56 -9.03 6.17
N LEU A 239 4.58 -9.82 5.74
CA LEU A 239 3.36 -10.09 6.49
C LEU A 239 3.42 -11.44 7.21
N ASP A 240 2.61 -11.57 8.27
CA ASP A 240 2.37 -12.82 8.99
C ASP A 240 0.91 -12.90 9.48
N ILE A 241 0.37 -14.12 9.54
CA ILE A 241 -1.03 -14.35 9.88
C ILE A 241 -1.33 -13.97 11.32
N TYR A 242 -0.45 -14.31 12.26
CA TYR A 242 -0.68 -14.04 13.69
C TYR A 242 -0.79 -12.54 13.96
N GLY A 243 0.19 -11.75 13.48
CA GLY A 243 0.21 -10.32 13.67
C GLY A 243 -0.95 -9.62 12.98
N ALA A 244 -1.29 -10.06 11.75
CA ALA A 244 -2.45 -9.54 11.04
C ALA A 244 -3.74 -9.78 11.82
N LYS A 245 -3.99 -11.00 12.34
CA LYS A 245 -5.17 -11.31 13.16
C LYS A 245 -5.25 -10.47 14.43
N GLU A 246 -4.14 -10.28 15.13
CA GLU A 246 -4.13 -9.47 16.36
C GLU A 246 -4.39 -7.98 16.08
N ILE A 247 -3.78 -7.44 15.02
CA ILE A 247 -4.05 -6.06 14.59
C ILE A 247 -5.49 -5.92 14.10
N GLY A 248 -5.99 -6.88 13.33
CA GLY A 248 -7.37 -6.93 12.86
C GLY A 248 -8.39 -6.88 13.99
N LYS A 249 -8.16 -7.65 15.07
CA LYS A 249 -9.00 -7.60 16.29
C LYS A 249 -8.96 -6.23 16.96
N MET A 250 -7.78 -5.60 17.06
CA MET A 250 -7.67 -4.26 17.62
C MET A 250 -8.40 -3.24 16.75
N TRP A 251 -8.30 -3.36 15.43
CA TRP A 251 -8.98 -2.51 14.47
C TRP A 251 -10.50 -2.66 14.55
N ALA A 252 -10.98 -3.89 14.64
CA ALA A 252 -12.40 -4.19 14.80
C ALA A 252 -13.00 -3.60 16.09
N GLY A 253 -12.22 -3.54 17.17
CA GLY A 253 -12.72 -3.10 18.47
C GLY A 253 -13.83 -4.00 18.97
N GLU A 254 -15.06 -3.51 19.07
CA GLU A 254 -16.24 -4.27 19.50
C GLU A 254 -17.01 -4.93 18.34
N ARG A 255 -16.58 -4.67 17.08
CA ARG A 255 -17.23 -5.26 15.90
C ARG A 255 -16.75 -6.68 15.68
N ASP A 256 -17.58 -7.46 14.97
CA ASP A 256 -17.14 -8.73 14.40
C ASP A 256 -16.04 -8.47 13.35
N VAL A 257 -15.01 -9.30 13.32
CA VAL A 257 -13.94 -9.19 12.32
C VAL A 257 -14.44 -9.38 10.88
N HIS A 258 -15.61 -9.99 10.70
CA HIS A 258 -16.31 -10.13 9.40
C HIS A 258 -17.32 -9.00 9.12
N ASP A 259 -17.43 -8.00 10.01
CA ASP A 259 -18.26 -6.82 9.71
C ASP A 259 -17.71 -6.10 8.47
N PRO A 260 -18.54 -5.75 7.46
CA PRO A 260 -18.11 -5.04 6.26
C PRO A 260 -17.34 -3.74 6.52
N MET A 261 -17.56 -3.08 7.64
CA MET A 261 -16.80 -1.90 8.06
C MET A 261 -15.37 -2.22 8.53
N VAL A 262 -15.04 -3.47 8.72
CA VAL A 262 -13.71 -3.92 9.17
C VAL A 262 -13.05 -4.76 8.09
N SER A 263 -13.84 -5.65 7.48
CA SER A 263 -13.44 -6.54 6.38
C SER A 263 -14.32 -6.30 5.16
N PRO A 264 -13.94 -5.36 4.29
CA PRO A 264 -14.78 -4.90 3.18
C PRO A 264 -15.16 -5.98 2.15
N ILE A 265 -14.47 -7.11 2.12
CA ILE A 265 -14.79 -8.23 1.23
C ILE A 265 -16.21 -8.78 1.50
N TYR A 266 -16.72 -8.65 2.72
CA TYR A 266 -18.07 -9.06 3.10
C TYR A 266 -19.16 -8.01 2.79
N GLY A 267 -18.77 -6.88 2.19
CA GLY A 267 -19.67 -5.80 1.82
C GLY A 267 -20.35 -5.99 0.46
N THR A 268 -20.82 -4.90 -0.09
CA THR A 268 -21.45 -4.85 -1.42
C THR A 268 -20.72 -3.87 -2.33
N PHE A 269 -20.61 -4.17 -3.63
CA PHE A 269 -19.71 -3.49 -4.55
C PHE A 269 -20.40 -2.81 -5.73
N GLU A 270 -21.68 -3.02 -5.87
CA GLU A 270 -22.51 -2.43 -6.91
C GLU A 270 -22.48 -0.90 -6.79
N SER A 271 -22.38 -0.22 -7.93
CA SER A 271 -22.38 1.26 -8.02
C SER A 271 -21.20 1.96 -7.32
N LEU A 272 -20.12 1.26 -7.04
CA LEU A 272 -18.84 1.90 -6.72
C LEU A 272 -18.17 2.39 -7.99
N GLY A 273 -17.18 3.30 -7.84
CA GLY A 273 -16.29 3.69 -8.93
C GLY A 273 -15.55 2.49 -9.52
N HIS A 274 -14.99 2.63 -10.73
CA HIS A 274 -14.21 1.56 -11.33
C HIS A 274 -13.01 1.18 -10.44
N MET A 275 -12.79 -0.12 -10.25
CA MET A 275 -11.76 -0.65 -9.37
C MET A 275 -10.59 -1.19 -10.16
N THR A 276 -9.38 -0.68 -9.89
CA THR A 276 -8.13 -1.28 -10.37
C THR A 276 -7.35 -1.84 -9.19
N ILE A 277 -7.11 -3.15 -9.21
CA ILE A 277 -6.48 -3.92 -8.12
C ILE A 277 -5.10 -4.37 -8.57
N PHE A 278 -4.05 -4.02 -7.81
CA PHE A 278 -2.68 -4.46 -8.04
C PHE A 278 -2.29 -5.46 -6.95
N ILE A 279 -1.78 -6.63 -7.32
CA ILE A 279 -1.37 -7.68 -6.38
C ILE A 279 -0.18 -8.49 -6.90
N GLY A 280 0.71 -8.89 -5.99
CA GLY A 280 1.82 -9.80 -6.27
C GLY A 280 1.49 -11.23 -5.87
N THR A 281 2.06 -12.23 -6.58
CA THR A 281 1.79 -13.64 -6.24
C THR A 281 2.60 -14.19 -5.07
N ARG A 282 3.41 -13.35 -4.42
CA ARG A 282 4.14 -13.67 -3.17
C ARG A 282 3.68 -12.80 -2.01
N ASP A 283 2.51 -12.21 -2.16
CA ASP A 283 1.83 -11.37 -1.17
C ASP A 283 0.78 -12.22 -0.44
N MET A 284 0.81 -12.21 0.88
CA MET A 284 -0.13 -12.97 1.72
C MET A 284 -1.60 -12.55 1.52
N LEU A 285 -1.85 -11.35 1.01
CA LEU A 285 -3.20 -10.85 0.68
C LEU A 285 -3.65 -11.25 -0.74
N CYS A 286 -2.83 -11.98 -1.49
CA CYS A 286 -3.16 -12.40 -2.85
C CYS A 286 -4.42 -13.27 -2.94
N PRO A 287 -4.64 -14.27 -2.08
CA PRO A 287 -5.86 -15.07 -2.12
C PRO A 287 -7.14 -14.26 -2.03
N ASP A 288 -7.19 -13.30 -1.10
CA ASP A 288 -8.37 -12.43 -0.92
C ASP A 288 -8.57 -11.50 -2.13
N CYS A 289 -7.49 -11.01 -2.74
CA CYS A 289 -7.58 -10.19 -3.95
C CYS A 289 -8.12 -10.98 -5.15
N LEU A 290 -7.74 -12.24 -5.29
CA LEU A 290 -8.27 -13.14 -6.33
C LEU A 290 -9.73 -13.45 -6.08
N GLU A 291 -10.10 -13.83 -4.86
CA GLU A 291 -11.48 -14.07 -4.45
C GLU A 291 -12.35 -12.82 -4.67
N PHE A 292 -11.86 -11.65 -4.30
CA PHE A 292 -12.57 -10.41 -4.55
C PHE A 292 -12.83 -10.17 -6.04
N SER A 293 -11.83 -10.40 -6.88
CA SER A 293 -12.02 -10.31 -8.34
C SER A 293 -13.06 -11.32 -8.85
N ASP A 294 -13.08 -12.53 -8.31
CA ASP A 294 -14.09 -13.53 -8.67
C ASP A 294 -15.49 -13.09 -8.23
N ILE A 295 -15.65 -12.53 -7.03
CA ILE A 295 -16.92 -11.96 -6.56
C ILE A 295 -17.40 -10.85 -7.50
N LEU A 296 -16.50 -9.95 -7.93
CA LEU A 296 -16.86 -8.87 -8.86
C LEU A 296 -17.30 -9.43 -10.23
N ASN A 297 -16.60 -10.45 -10.75
CA ASN A 297 -16.94 -11.12 -11.98
C ASN A 297 -18.30 -11.81 -11.91
N GLU A 298 -18.61 -12.53 -10.83
CA GLU A 298 -19.89 -13.19 -10.60
C GLU A 298 -21.06 -12.18 -10.56
N LYS A 299 -20.81 -10.98 -10.03
CA LYS A 299 -21.78 -9.88 -9.97
C LYS A 299 -21.84 -9.06 -11.26
N GLY A 300 -20.97 -9.32 -12.24
CA GLY A 300 -20.89 -8.57 -13.49
C GLY A 300 -20.39 -7.13 -13.30
N ILE A 301 -19.56 -6.90 -12.28
CA ILE A 301 -18.97 -5.58 -12.00
C ILE A 301 -17.64 -5.48 -12.74
N GLU A 302 -17.55 -4.50 -13.65
CA GLU A 302 -16.32 -4.24 -14.40
C GLU A 302 -15.22 -3.73 -13.47
N HIS A 303 -14.05 -4.35 -13.55
CA HIS A 303 -12.85 -4.00 -12.79
C HIS A 303 -11.59 -4.41 -13.54
N THR A 304 -10.44 -3.96 -13.06
CA THR A 304 -9.14 -4.34 -13.59
C THR A 304 -8.32 -5.03 -12.50
N LEU A 305 -7.92 -6.27 -12.72
CA LEU A 305 -7.01 -6.99 -11.84
C LEU A 305 -5.62 -7.12 -12.48
N VAL A 306 -4.59 -6.58 -11.83
CA VAL A 306 -3.19 -6.63 -12.26
C VAL A 306 -2.41 -7.53 -11.32
N VAL A 307 -2.25 -8.81 -11.72
CA VAL A 307 -1.46 -9.79 -10.97
C VAL A 307 -0.03 -9.78 -11.51
N LYS A 308 0.95 -9.57 -10.64
CA LYS A 308 2.38 -9.65 -11.00
C LYS A 308 3.04 -10.85 -10.35
N GLU A 309 3.51 -11.78 -11.17
CA GLU A 309 4.16 -13.00 -10.74
C GLU A 309 5.48 -12.70 -10.01
N GLY A 310 5.72 -13.41 -8.92
CA GLY A 310 6.97 -13.36 -8.17
C GLY A 310 7.16 -12.10 -7.33
N LEU A 311 6.17 -11.20 -7.21
CA LEU A 311 6.27 -9.96 -6.44
C LEU A 311 5.56 -10.05 -5.09
N ASP A 312 6.10 -9.32 -4.13
CA ASP A 312 5.76 -9.27 -2.72
C ASP A 312 4.92 -8.04 -2.34
N HIS A 313 4.46 -8.00 -1.13
CA HIS A 313 3.59 -6.97 -0.54
C HIS A 313 4.31 -5.65 -0.27
N PRO A 314 3.73 -4.51 -0.58
CA PRO A 314 2.91 -4.13 -1.73
C PRO A 314 3.82 -3.65 -2.87
N TYR A 315 4.10 -4.48 -3.85
CA TYR A 315 5.13 -4.26 -4.87
C TYR A 315 5.10 -2.89 -5.59
N PRO A 316 3.96 -2.25 -5.83
CA PRO A 316 3.95 -0.96 -6.55
C PRO A 316 4.64 0.19 -5.79
N LEU A 317 4.93 0.02 -4.49
CA LEU A 317 5.61 1.03 -3.68
C LEU A 317 7.13 0.96 -3.78
N PHE A 318 7.70 -0.18 -4.16
CA PHE A 318 9.15 -0.40 -4.13
C PHE A 318 9.86 0.13 -5.38
N PRO A 319 11.16 0.42 -5.31
CA PRO A 319 11.92 0.96 -6.44
C PRO A 319 12.32 -0.15 -7.43
N THR A 320 11.34 -0.79 -8.06
CA THR A 320 11.53 -1.87 -9.03
C THR A 320 10.96 -1.49 -10.40
N PRO A 321 11.42 -2.11 -11.50
CA PRO A 321 10.84 -1.88 -12.81
C PRO A 321 9.33 -2.20 -12.86
N GLU A 322 8.91 -3.27 -12.18
CA GLU A 322 7.52 -3.71 -12.11
C GLU A 322 6.63 -2.68 -11.36
N ALA A 323 7.18 -2.09 -10.32
CA ALA A 323 6.49 -1.01 -9.61
C ALA A 323 6.33 0.23 -10.50
N LYS A 324 7.35 0.54 -11.31
CA LYS A 324 7.27 1.66 -12.26
C LYS A 324 6.15 1.43 -13.29
N GLU A 325 6.02 0.23 -13.85
CA GLU A 325 4.91 -0.12 -14.75
C GLU A 325 3.55 0.08 -14.07
N ALA A 326 3.40 -0.38 -12.81
CA ALA A 326 2.16 -0.17 -12.05
C ALA A 326 1.88 1.33 -11.80
N GLN A 327 2.90 2.11 -11.45
CA GLN A 327 2.77 3.56 -11.24
C GLN A 327 2.41 4.29 -12.53
N GLU A 328 2.95 3.91 -13.68
CA GLU A 328 2.56 4.45 -14.99
C GLU A 328 1.07 4.18 -15.29
N MET A 329 0.56 2.97 -15.00
CA MET A 329 -0.88 2.66 -15.11
C MET A 329 -1.72 3.52 -14.16
N MET A 330 -1.29 3.74 -12.91
CA MET A 330 -1.99 4.62 -11.97
C MET A 330 -2.05 6.06 -12.48
N VAL A 331 -0.95 6.58 -13.04
CA VAL A 331 -0.90 7.91 -13.65
C VAL A 331 -1.89 8.02 -14.81
N ASP A 332 -1.98 7.00 -15.66
CA ASP A 332 -2.94 6.98 -16.76
C ASP A 332 -4.40 6.95 -16.27
N ILE A 333 -4.71 6.28 -15.17
CA ILE A 333 -6.03 6.29 -14.53
C ILE A 333 -6.36 7.68 -13.99
N ILE A 334 -5.40 8.33 -13.33
CA ILE A 334 -5.61 9.65 -12.74
C ILE A 334 -5.85 10.72 -13.82
N LYS A 335 -5.20 10.59 -14.98
CA LYS A 335 -5.30 11.54 -16.10
C LYS A 335 -6.56 11.42 -16.95
N LYS A 336 -7.27 10.32 -16.89
CA LYS A 336 -8.53 10.09 -17.64
C LYS A 336 -9.64 11.00 -17.16
#